data_7486ca27a672277bc137250721dd93e2
#
_entry.id   7486ca27a672277bc137250721dd93e2
#
_cell.length_a   1.000
_cell.length_b   1.000
_cell.length_c   1.000
_cell.angle_alpha   90.00
_cell.angle_beta   90.00
_cell.angle_gamma   90.00
#
_symmetry.space_group_name_H-M   'P 1'
#
loop_
_entity.id
_entity.type
_entity.pdbx_description
1 polymer ?
#
loop_
_entity_poly.entity_id
_entity_poly.type
_entity_poly.pdbx_seq_one_letter_code
_entity_poly.pdbx_strand_id
1 'polypeptide(L)'
;MHQTVWIARHGNRLDFVNPDWFNTAKRPYDPPLSEDGFIQAQELGQRLKSEKISHIFCSPFLRTIQTADCVAEMLDLPLKLEAGLSEWLNPEWMRTKPETLSRKVLQEHFSRLDLGYTSRVVPEYPETMGQLGERTARIARTLVEEFTEDILLVGHGASVCGTTKGLVGGNPYINASLCCLVKLVGQSKNWHMELNGDVSHLSSTESQVRFN
;
A
#
# COMPACT_ATOMS: atom_id res chain seq x y z
N MET A 1 12.19 3.74 -22.61
CA MET A 1 12.73 2.77 -21.63
C MET A 1 11.55 2.14 -20.91
N HIS A 2 11.61 0.86 -20.56
CA HIS A 2 10.56 0.25 -19.75
C HIS A 2 10.72 0.70 -18.30
N GLN A 3 9.59 0.97 -17.64
CA GLN A 3 9.49 1.29 -16.23
C GLN A 3 8.97 0.07 -15.47
N THR A 4 9.44 -0.16 -14.25
CA THR A 4 8.89 -1.18 -13.34
C THR A 4 8.05 -0.51 -12.27
N VAL A 5 6.83 -1.02 -12.07
CA VAL A 5 5.94 -0.66 -10.96
C VAL A 5 5.80 -1.86 -10.04
N TRP A 6 6.33 -1.71 -8.84
CA TRP A 6 6.13 -2.65 -7.75
C TRP A 6 4.90 -2.23 -6.94
N ILE A 7 4.01 -3.17 -6.63
CA ILE A 7 2.81 -2.89 -5.83
C ILE A 7 2.75 -3.92 -4.71
N ALA A 8 2.68 -3.45 -3.47
CA ALA A 8 2.64 -4.29 -2.29
C ALA A 8 1.43 -3.98 -1.40
N ARG A 9 0.89 -5.00 -0.76
CA ARG A 9 -0.06 -4.84 0.33
C ARG A 9 0.72 -4.73 1.64
N HIS A 10 0.18 -3.98 2.62
CA HIS A 10 0.72 -3.92 3.98
C HIS A 10 0.85 -5.31 4.62
N GLY A 11 1.73 -5.45 5.60
CA GLY A 11 1.89 -6.64 6.44
C GLY A 11 0.68 -6.89 7.36
N ASN A 12 0.75 -7.95 8.17
CA ASN A 12 -0.34 -8.31 9.09
C ASN A 12 -0.66 -7.19 10.07
N ARG A 13 -1.93 -7.08 10.47
CA ARG A 13 -2.48 -5.97 11.25
C ARG A 13 -2.71 -6.40 12.70
N LEU A 14 -2.54 -5.47 13.63
CA LEU A 14 -2.76 -5.73 15.06
C LEU A 14 -4.22 -6.14 15.37
N ASP A 15 -5.19 -5.56 14.70
CA ASP A 15 -6.61 -5.91 14.89
C ASP A 15 -6.99 -7.32 14.39
N PHE A 16 -6.14 -7.94 13.56
CA PHE A 16 -6.33 -9.35 13.16
C PHE A 16 -5.90 -10.32 14.23
N VAL A 17 -5.02 -9.93 15.14
CA VAL A 17 -4.47 -10.77 16.21
C VAL A 17 -4.91 -10.33 17.61
N ASN A 18 -5.52 -9.14 17.74
CA ASN A 18 -6.06 -8.62 19.00
C ASN A 18 -7.59 -8.46 18.89
N PRO A 19 -8.40 -9.36 19.47
CA PRO A 19 -9.86 -9.32 19.39
C PRO A 19 -10.48 -8.08 20.06
N ASP A 20 -9.77 -7.46 21.01
CA ASP A 20 -10.27 -6.28 21.74
C ASP A 20 -9.91 -4.95 21.08
N TRP A 21 -9.25 -4.97 19.93
CA TRP A 21 -8.78 -3.76 19.24
C TRP A 21 -9.89 -2.72 19.08
N PHE A 22 -11.02 -3.10 18.49
CA PHE A 22 -12.13 -2.17 18.21
C PHE A 22 -12.77 -1.55 19.45
N ASN A 23 -12.66 -2.22 20.61
CA ASN A 23 -13.21 -1.72 21.88
C ASN A 23 -12.28 -0.71 22.57
N THR A 24 -10.99 -0.75 22.30
CA THR A 24 -9.97 -0.02 23.05
C THR A 24 -9.21 1.03 22.23
N ALA A 25 -9.21 0.92 20.91
CA ALA A 25 -8.43 1.78 20.03
C ALA A 25 -9.05 3.18 19.87
N LYS A 26 -8.21 4.22 19.98
CA LYS A 26 -8.62 5.61 19.67
C LYS A 26 -8.94 5.79 18.17
N ARG A 27 -8.25 5.07 17.29
CA ARG A 27 -8.44 5.05 15.84
C ARG A 27 -8.71 3.61 15.39
N PRO A 28 -9.95 3.11 15.55
CA PRO A 28 -10.25 1.69 15.33
C PRO A 28 -10.02 1.24 13.88
N TYR A 29 -10.16 2.13 12.90
CA TYR A 29 -9.96 1.83 11.48
C TYR A 29 -8.52 2.04 10.99
N ASP A 30 -7.61 2.49 11.86
CA ASP A 30 -6.19 2.70 11.54
C ASP A 30 -5.26 1.86 12.44
N PRO A 31 -5.42 0.52 12.49
CA PRO A 31 -4.54 -0.34 13.25
C PRO A 31 -3.11 -0.31 12.71
N PRO A 32 -2.10 -0.41 13.60
CA PRO A 32 -0.72 -0.62 13.21
C PRO A 32 -0.49 -2.07 12.73
N LEU A 33 0.71 -2.35 12.29
CA LEU A 33 1.17 -3.73 12.08
C LEU A 33 1.20 -4.50 13.40
N SER A 34 0.97 -5.81 13.33
CA SER A 34 1.28 -6.78 14.37
C SER A 34 2.79 -7.11 14.38
N GLU A 35 3.28 -7.85 15.37
CA GLU A 35 4.69 -8.26 15.43
C GLU A 35 5.12 -9.05 14.18
N ASP A 36 4.31 -10.03 13.77
CA ASP A 36 4.54 -10.78 12.54
C ASP A 36 4.41 -9.90 11.28
N GLY A 37 3.54 -8.88 11.30
CA GLY A 37 3.42 -7.89 10.24
C GLY A 37 4.69 -7.06 10.05
N PHE A 38 5.41 -6.72 11.12
CA PHE A 38 6.72 -6.07 11.03
C PHE A 38 7.77 -7.00 10.44
N ILE A 39 7.78 -8.28 10.81
CA ILE A 39 8.67 -9.28 10.20
C ILE A 39 8.42 -9.36 8.69
N GLN A 40 7.16 -9.50 8.28
CA GLN A 40 6.78 -9.51 6.86
C GLN A 40 7.26 -8.24 6.12
N ALA A 41 7.12 -7.06 6.74
CA ALA A 41 7.57 -5.80 6.15
C ALA A 41 9.09 -5.74 5.96
N GLN A 42 9.86 -6.27 6.91
CA GLN A 42 11.32 -6.40 6.81
C GLN A 42 11.72 -7.38 5.70
N GLU A 43 11.05 -8.52 5.59
CA GLU A 43 11.27 -9.51 4.53
C GLU A 43 10.96 -8.94 3.15
N LEU A 44 9.88 -8.14 3.03
CA LEU A 44 9.57 -7.39 1.81
C LEU A 44 10.69 -6.40 1.46
N GLY A 45 11.19 -5.66 2.43
CA GLY A 45 12.33 -4.75 2.24
C GLY A 45 13.57 -5.49 1.75
N GLN A 46 13.90 -6.63 2.37
CA GLN A 46 15.03 -7.46 1.96
C GLN A 46 14.85 -8.01 0.53
N ARG A 47 13.61 -8.40 0.15
CA ARG A 47 13.28 -8.83 -1.22
C ARG A 47 13.50 -7.73 -2.25
N LEU A 48 13.20 -6.49 -1.90
CA LEU A 48 13.28 -5.35 -2.81
C LEU A 48 14.65 -4.65 -2.82
N LYS A 49 15.56 -5.02 -1.91
CA LYS A 49 16.86 -4.35 -1.72
C LYS A 49 17.73 -4.27 -2.97
N SER A 50 17.63 -5.25 -3.88
CA SER A 50 18.39 -5.29 -5.12
C SER A 50 17.68 -4.67 -6.32
N GLU A 51 16.43 -4.22 -6.13
CA GLU A 51 15.63 -3.63 -7.19
C GLU A 51 15.95 -2.13 -7.35
N LYS A 52 15.81 -1.60 -8.57
CA LYS A 52 16.17 -0.20 -8.89
C LYS A 52 15.05 0.79 -8.59
N ILE A 53 14.38 0.62 -7.45
CA ILE A 53 13.30 1.50 -7.04
C ILE A 53 13.87 2.88 -6.71
N SER A 54 13.27 3.95 -7.25
CA SER A 54 13.67 5.35 -7.03
C SER A 54 12.66 6.12 -6.19
N HIS A 55 11.39 5.70 -6.16
CA HIS A 55 10.34 6.37 -5.40
C HIS A 55 9.45 5.37 -4.68
N ILE A 56 9.11 5.68 -3.43
CA ILE A 56 8.17 4.90 -2.62
C ILE A 56 6.97 5.76 -2.28
N PHE A 57 5.79 5.27 -2.65
CA PHE A 57 4.50 5.88 -2.32
C PHE A 57 3.71 4.93 -1.43
N CYS A 58 3.10 5.45 -0.38
CA CYS A 58 2.22 4.63 0.46
C CYS A 58 0.93 5.36 0.85
N SER A 59 -0.10 4.58 1.12
CA SER A 59 -1.31 5.05 1.78
C SER A 59 -1.00 5.72 3.12
N PRO A 60 -1.77 6.75 3.55
CA PRO A 60 -1.55 7.42 4.83
C PRO A 60 -2.02 6.64 6.07
N PHE A 61 -2.51 5.40 5.91
CA PHE A 61 -2.85 4.52 7.02
C PHE A 61 -1.59 3.98 7.70
N LEU A 62 -1.60 3.89 9.05
CA LEU A 62 -0.41 3.58 9.84
C LEU A 62 0.27 2.27 9.40
N ARG A 63 -0.49 1.19 9.19
CA ARG A 63 0.04 -0.11 8.74
C ARG A 63 0.78 -0.06 7.40
N THR A 64 0.31 0.76 6.47
CA THR A 64 0.97 0.95 5.18
C THR A 64 2.23 1.79 5.29
N ILE A 65 2.21 2.83 6.15
CA ILE A 65 3.39 3.64 6.45
C ILE A 65 4.46 2.76 7.08
N GLN A 66 4.13 1.96 8.10
CA GLN A 66 5.07 1.06 8.76
C GLN A 66 5.66 0.02 7.81
N THR A 67 4.84 -0.56 6.92
CA THR A 67 5.33 -1.49 5.90
C THR A 67 6.30 -0.79 4.93
N ALA A 68 5.91 0.37 4.43
CA ALA A 68 6.72 1.14 3.48
C ALA A 68 8.00 1.69 4.11
N ASP A 69 7.98 2.05 5.40
CA ASP A 69 9.13 2.57 6.13
C ASP A 69 10.23 1.50 6.29
N CYS A 70 9.85 0.24 6.57
CA CYS A 70 10.80 -0.89 6.57
C CYS A 70 11.51 -1.05 5.21
N VAL A 71 10.77 -0.88 4.11
CA VAL A 71 11.36 -0.93 2.77
C VAL A 71 12.22 0.32 2.50
N ALA A 72 11.72 1.51 2.86
CA ALA A 72 12.41 2.78 2.68
C ALA A 72 13.73 2.84 3.45
N GLU A 73 13.80 2.24 4.63
CA GLU A 73 15.03 2.11 5.41
C GLU A 73 16.09 1.28 4.66
N MET A 74 15.70 0.14 4.08
CA MET A 74 16.62 -0.74 3.37
C MET A 74 17.10 -0.17 2.03
N LEU A 75 16.29 0.65 1.39
CA LEU A 75 16.61 1.28 0.10
C LEU A 75 17.23 2.67 0.25
N ASP A 76 17.26 3.22 1.48
CA ASP A 76 17.67 4.60 1.79
C ASP A 76 16.91 5.65 0.97
N LEU A 77 15.59 5.51 0.87
CA LEU A 77 14.72 6.37 0.07
C LEU A 77 13.72 7.14 0.95
N PRO A 78 13.28 8.34 0.51
CA PRO A 78 12.20 9.05 1.16
C PRO A 78 10.85 8.39 0.86
N LEU A 79 9.90 8.53 1.81
CA LEU A 79 8.57 7.98 1.77
C LEU A 79 7.52 9.05 1.47
N LYS A 80 6.76 8.87 0.38
CA LYS A 80 5.72 9.80 -0.07
C LYS A 80 4.33 9.28 0.32
N LEU A 81 3.58 10.09 1.11
CA LEU A 81 2.21 9.75 1.49
C LEU A 81 1.24 10.10 0.36
N GLU A 82 0.64 9.08 -0.24
CA GLU A 82 -0.31 9.23 -1.34
C GLU A 82 -1.70 8.71 -0.92
N ALA A 83 -2.62 9.63 -0.69
CA ALA A 83 -3.98 9.30 -0.25
C ALA A 83 -4.79 8.54 -1.31
N GLY A 84 -4.41 8.63 -2.58
CA GLY A 84 -4.99 7.83 -3.65
C GLY A 84 -4.78 6.32 -3.50
N LEU A 85 -3.83 5.89 -2.67
CA LEU A 85 -3.57 4.49 -2.33
C LEU A 85 -4.33 4.01 -1.08
N SER A 86 -5.18 4.84 -0.48
CA SER A 86 -5.95 4.51 0.73
C SER A 86 -6.81 3.25 0.56
N GLU A 87 -7.18 2.67 1.71
CA GLU A 87 -8.15 1.59 1.79
C GLU A 87 -9.48 1.98 1.13
N TRP A 88 -10.30 1.01 0.75
CA TRP A 88 -11.67 1.27 0.36
C TRP A 88 -12.46 1.84 1.53
N LEU A 89 -12.95 3.06 1.36
CA LEU A 89 -13.70 3.78 2.40
C LEU A 89 -15.17 3.32 2.43
N ASN A 90 -15.36 2.00 2.58
CA ASN A 90 -16.67 1.35 2.59
C ASN A 90 -17.40 1.65 3.91
N PRO A 91 -18.62 2.27 3.88
CA PRO A 91 -19.37 2.59 5.08
C PRO A 91 -19.92 1.37 5.83
N GLU A 92 -20.00 0.20 5.19
CA GLU A 92 -20.37 -1.05 5.87
C GLU A 92 -19.27 -1.56 6.80
N TRP A 93 -17.99 -1.28 6.48
CA TRP A 93 -16.86 -1.67 7.30
C TRP A 93 -16.40 -0.57 8.24
N MET A 94 -16.51 0.67 7.80
CA MET A 94 -16.12 1.87 8.53
C MET A 94 -17.35 2.76 8.72
N ARG A 95 -18.01 2.64 9.86
CA ARG A 95 -19.25 3.40 10.15
C ARG A 95 -19.08 4.91 10.15
N THR A 96 -17.85 5.37 10.31
CA THR A 96 -17.44 6.78 10.24
C THR A 96 -16.20 6.90 9.37
N LYS A 97 -15.96 8.11 8.85
CA LYS A 97 -14.71 8.39 8.13
C LYS A 97 -13.51 7.99 9.00
N PRO A 98 -12.59 7.15 8.51
CA PRO A 98 -11.42 6.75 9.28
C PRO A 98 -10.52 7.94 9.59
N GLU A 99 -10.07 8.01 10.83
CA GLU A 99 -9.07 8.96 11.27
C GLU A 99 -7.69 8.33 11.20
N THR A 100 -6.77 8.98 10.51
CA THR A 100 -5.35 8.62 10.46
C THR A 100 -4.54 9.59 11.32
N LEU A 101 -3.29 9.25 11.59
CA LEU A 101 -2.36 10.15 12.27
C LEU A 101 -2.14 11.42 11.46
N SER A 102 -2.07 12.56 12.15
CA SER A 102 -1.72 13.82 11.49
C SER A 102 -0.29 13.78 10.97
N ARG A 103 -0.02 14.53 9.90
CA ARG A 103 1.31 14.62 9.31
C ARG A 103 2.39 15.04 10.33
N LYS A 104 2.03 15.93 11.27
CA LYS A 104 2.92 16.34 12.35
C LYS A 104 3.33 15.17 13.25
N VAL A 105 2.37 14.38 13.69
CA VAL A 105 2.64 13.19 14.53
C VAL A 105 3.44 12.14 13.74
N LEU A 106 3.10 11.91 12.49
CA LEU A 106 3.85 10.97 11.64
C LEU A 106 5.31 11.39 11.48
N GLN A 107 5.58 12.69 11.33
CA GLN A 107 6.93 13.24 11.21
C GLN A 107 7.79 12.99 12.46
N GLU A 108 7.19 12.95 13.65
CA GLU A 108 7.89 12.65 14.90
C GLU A 108 8.34 11.19 14.99
N HIS A 109 7.68 10.28 14.26
CA HIS A 109 7.93 8.83 14.29
C HIS A 109 8.61 8.28 13.03
N PHE A 110 8.46 8.94 11.89
CA PHE A 110 8.95 8.48 10.58
C PHE A 110 9.83 9.55 9.95
N SER A 111 11.13 9.46 10.19
CA SER A 111 12.12 10.48 9.75
C SER A 111 12.30 10.54 8.23
N ARG A 112 11.89 9.48 7.50
CA ARG A 112 12.01 9.38 6.03
C ARG A 112 10.83 9.99 5.27
N LEU A 113 9.83 10.54 5.96
CA LEU A 113 8.69 11.17 5.29
C LEU A 113 9.12 12.36 4.43
N ASP A 114 8.76 12.32 3.15
CA ASP A 114 8.90 13.45 2.25
C ASP A 114 7.82 14.51 2.55
N LEU A 115 8.22 15.54 3.26
CA LEU A 115 7.30 16.62 3.67
C LEU A 115 6.93 17.55 2.51
N GLY A 116 7.70 17.54 1.43
CA GLY A 116 7.43 18.31 0.21
C GLY A 116 6.39 17.66 -0.70
N TYR A 117 6.16 16.33 -0.55
CA TYR A 117 5.19 15.64 -1.38
C TYR A 117 3.74 15.91 -0.94
N THR A 118 2.87 16.14 -1.89
CA THR A 118 1.42 16.29 -1.69
C THR A 118 0.67 15.25 -2.52
N SER A 119 -0.30 14.57 -1.91
CA SER A 119 -1.13 13.57 -2.60
C SER A 119 -1.78 14.13 -3.86
N ARG A 120 -1.73 13.36 -4.94
CA ARG A 120 -2.32 13.70 -6.24
C ARG A 120 -3.81 13.40 -6.29
N VAL A 121 -4.23 12.41 -5.52
CA VAL A 121 -5.64 11.99 -5.43
C VAL A 121 -6.00 11.82 -3.96
N VAL A 122 -7.13 12.41 -3.55
CA VAL A 122 -7.66 12.28 -2.19
C VAL A 122 -9.03 11.60 -2.26
N PRO A 123 -9.26 10.49 -1.53
CA PRO A 123 -10.55 9.82 -1.50
C PRO A 123 -11.59 10.63 -0.73
N GLU A 124 -12.85 10.47 -1.08
CA GLU A 124 -14.00 10.95 -0.33
C GLU A 124 -14.65 9.80 0.44
N TYR A 125 -15.20 10.11 1.62
CA TYR A 125 -15.95 9.15 2.42
C TYR A 125 -17.43 9.53 2.45
N PRO A 126 -18.33 8.58 2.27
CA PRO A 126 -18.14 7.16 1.92
C PRO A 126 -17.77 6.96 0.44
N GLU A 127 -17.15 5.83 0.12
CA GLU A 127 -16.71 5.50 -1.23
C GLU A 127 -17.40 4.22 -1.72
N THR A 128 -17.94 4.25 -2.92
CA THR A 128 -18.48 3.06 -3.62
C THR A 128 -17.33 2.25 -4.25
N MET A 129 -17.60 0.98 -4.59
CA MET A 129 -16.65 0.13 -5.33
C MET A 129 -16.23 0.75 -6.67
N GLY A 130 -17.15 1.42 -7.38
CA GLY A 130 -16.83 2.12 -8.63
C GLY A 130 -15.85 3.28 -8.42
N GLN A 131 -16.11 4.12 -7.40
CA GLN A 131 -15.24 5.25 -7.05
C GLN A 131 -13.85 4.78 -6.61
N LEU A 132 -13.76 3.69 -5.83
CA LEU A 132 -12.50 3.04 -5.50
C LEU A 132 -11.72 2.65 -6.77
N GLY A 133 -12.38 1.97 -7.71
CA GLY A 133 -11.76 1.53 -8.97
C GLY A 133 -11.23 2.71 -9.79
N GLU A 134 -12.03 3.78 -9.93
CA GLU A 134 -11.64 5.00 -10.64
C GLU A 134 -10.48 5.72 -9.95
N ARG A 135 -10.53 5.86 -8.63
CA ARG A 135 -9.48 6.50 -7.83
C ARG A 135 -8.15 5.78 -7.97
N THR A 136 -8.16 4.46 -7.77
CA THR A 136 -6.93 3.66 -7.78
C THR A 136 -6.34 3.54 -9.18
N ALA A 137 -7.16 3.45 -10.22
CA ALA A 137 -6.69 3.49 -11.60
C ALA A 137 -6.12 4.88 -11.96
N ARG A 138 -6.78 5.96 -11.52
CA ARG A 138 -6.31 7.33 -11.75
C ARG A 138 -4.95 7.56 -11.10
N ILE A 139 -4.80 7.24 -9.81
CA ILE A 139 -3.53 7.46 -9.11
C ILE A 139 -2.39 6.66 -9.72
N ALA A 140 -2.62 5.40 -10.09
CA ALA A 140 -1.59 4.57 -10.71
C ALA A 140 -1.07 5.20 -12.01
N ARG A 141 -1.98 5.66 -12.88
CA ARG A 141 -1.60 6.34 -14.14
C ARG A 141 -0.89 7.66 -13.90
N THR A 142 -1.38 8.48 -12.96
CA THR A 142 -0.74 9.76 -12.63
C THR A 142 0.70 9.56 -12.16
N LEU A 143 0.93 8.56 -11.28
CA LEU A 143 2.28 8.32 -10.74
C LEU A 143 3.26 7.83 -11.81
N VAL A 144 2.86 6.94 -12.71
CA VAL A 144 3.75 6.47 -13.80
C VAL A 144 3.98 7.51 -14.89
N GLU A 145 3.10 8.51 -15.02
CA GLU A 145 3.28 9.66 -15.92
C GLU A 145 4.20 10.71 -15.32
N GLU A 146 4.11 10.98 -14.00
CA GLU A 146 4.94 11.98 -13.32
C GLU A 146 6.34 11.47 -12.96
N PHE A 147 6.48 10.18 -12.64
CA PHE A 147 7.72 9.55 -12.19
C PHE A 147 8.09 8.43 -13.15
N THR A 148 9.07 8.69 -13.99
CA THR A 148 9.47 7.79 -15.09
C THR A 148 10.43 6.67 -14.65
N GLU A 149 10.99 6.78 -13.45
CA GLU A 149 11.84 5.77 -12.80
C GLU A 149 10.98 4.67 -12.21
N ASP A 150 11.63 3.57 -11.79
CA ASP A 150 10.95 2.46 -11.12
C ASP A 150 10.38 2.90 -9.76
N ILE A 151 9.14 2.53 -9.48
CA ILE A 151 8.40 2.97 -8.28
C ILE A 151 7.83 1.79 -7.48
N LEU A 152 7.67 2.01 -6.18
CA LEU A 152 6.94 1.12 -5.28
C LEU A 152 5.68 1.81 -4.77
N LEU A 153 4.54 1.13 -4.88
CA LEU A 153 3.24 1.53 -4.31
C LEU A 153 2.89 0.58 -3.17
N VAL A 154 2.72 1.10 -1.95
CA VAL A 154 2.30 0.31 -0.79
C VAL A 154 0.89 0.69 -0.37
N GLY A 155 -0.02 -0.29 -0.42
CA GLY A 155 -1.43 -0.05 -0.15
C GLY A 155 -2.14 -1.19 0.56
N HIS A 156 -3.40 -1.38 0.22
CA HIS A 156 -4.35 -2.33 0.81
C HIS A 156 -4.81 -3.34 -0.25
N GLY A 157 -5.50 -4.40 0.14
CA GLY A 157 -5.98 -5.38 -0.82
C GLY A 157 -6.77 -4.76 -1.98
N ALA A 158 -7.68 -3.84 -1.66
CA ALA A 158 -8.50 -3.16 -2.66
C ALA A 158 -7.67 -2.23 -3.57
N SER A 159 -6.73 -1.46 -3.01
CA SER A 159 -5.88 -0.56 -3.81
C SER A 159 -4.83 -1.33 -4.62
N VAL A 160 -4.29 -2.44 -4.13
CA VAL A 160 -3.41 -3.34 -4.92
C VAL A 160 -4.16 -3.83 -6.17
N CYS A 161 -5.39 -4.34 -6.00
CA CYS A 161 -6.21 -4.77 -7.12
C CYS A 161 -6.50 -3.62 -8.09
N GLY A 162 -6.93 -2.48 -7.57
CA GLY A 162 -7.36 -1.35 -8.40
C GLY A 162 -6.21 -0.67 -9.16
N THR A 163 -5.05 -0.47 -8.53
CA THR A 163 -3.86 0.10 -9.19
C THR A 163 -3.32 -0.83 -10.27
N THR A 164 -3.25 -2.14 -9.98
CA THR A 164 -2.84 -3.15 -10.96
C THR A 164 -3.75 -3.15 -12.19
N LYS A 165 -5.08 -3.26 -11.99
CA LYS A 165 -6.06 -3.20 -13.08
C LYS A 165 -6.01 -1.89 -13.84
N GLY A 166 -5.77 -0.79 -13.13
CA GLY A 166 -5.65 0.54 -13.72
C GLY A 166 -4.52 0.69 -14.74
N LEU A 167 -3.43 -0.06 -14.56
CA LEU A 167 -2.29 -0.06 -15.47
C LEU A 167 -2.42 -1.14 -16.55
N VAL A 168 -2.67 -2.41 -16.18
CA VAL A 168 -2.70 -3.50 -17.16
C VAL A 168 -3.99 -3.53 -17.99
N GLY A 169 -5.06 -2.88 -17.51
CA GLY A 169 -6.37 -2.92 -18.16
C GLY A 169 -7.13 -4.23 -17.90
N GLY A 170 -8.38 -4.28 -18.41
CA GLY A 170 -9.22 -5.47 -18.25
C GLY A 170 -9.63 -5.75 -16.80
N ASN A 171 -9.89 -7.01 -16.50
CA ASN A 171 -10.27 -7.46 -15.15
C ASN A 171 -9.49 -8.73 -14.74
N PRO A 172 -8.16 -8.71 -14.71
CA PRO A 172 -7.37 -9.86 -14.28
C PRO A 172 -7.67 -10.17 -12.79
N TYR A 173 -7.55 -11.46 -12.45
CA TYR A 173 -7.50 -11.86 -11.05
C TYR A 173 -6.16 -11.40 -10.45
N ILE A 174 -6.23 -10.77 -9.28
CA ILE A 174 -5.06 -10.31 -8.52
C ILE A 174 -5.03 -11.02 -7.17
N ASN A 175 -3.93 -11.70 -6.88
CA ASN A 175 -3.69 -12.26 -5.55
C ASN A 175 -3.16 -11.16 -4.62
N ALA A 176 -4.05 -10.58 -3.81
CA ALA A 176 -3.71 -9.47 -2.90
C ALA A 176 -3.56 -9.95 -1.45
N SER A 177 -2.81 -11.02 -1.21
CA SER A 177 -2.47 -11.53 0.12
C SER A 177 -1.70 -10.48 0.95
N LEU A 178 -1.66 -10.62 2.27
CA LEU A 178 -0.87 -9.74 3.14
C LEU A 178 0.62 -9.78 2.73
N CYS A 179 1.22 -8.61 2.70
CA CYS A 179 2.62 -8.39 2.29
C CYS A 179 3.00 -8.99 0.92
N CYS A 180 2.00 -9.21 0.04
CA CYS A 180 2.23 -9.70 -1.33
C CYS A 180 2.93 -8.65 -2.18
N LEU A 181 3.55 -9.11 -3.25
CA LEU A 181 4.26 -8.29 -4.22
C LEU A 181 3.72 -8.55 -5.63
N VAL A 182 3.24 -7.51 -6.28
CA VAL A 182 2.90 -7.50 -7.71
C VAL A 182 4.00 -6.75 -8.44
N LYS A 183 4.45 -7.25 -9.60
CA LYS A 183 5.41 -6.59 -10.47
C LYS A 183 4.78 -6.33 -11.83
N LEU A 184 4.75 -5.07 -12.22
CA LEU A 184 4.33 -4.65 -13.55
C LEU A 184 5.52 -4.04 -14.29
N VAL A 185 5.67 -4.40 -15.55
CA VAL A 185 6.69 -3.82 -16.44
C VAL A 185 6.00 -3.25 -17.66
N GLY A 186 6.33 -2.03 -18.02
CA GLY A 186 5.66 -1.42 -19.15
C GLY A 186 6.16 -0.05 -19.52
N GLN A 187 5.43 0.56 -20.46
CA GLN A 187 5.66 1.93 -20.93
C GLN A 187 4.36 2.51 -21.45
N SER A 188 4.07 3.76 -21.10
CA SER A 188 2.88 4.47 -21.57
C SER A 188 1.58 3.72 -21.19
N LYS A 189 0.88 3.11 -22.15
CA LYS A 189 -0.36 2.37 -21.93
C LYS A 189 -0.21 0.84 -22.01
N ASN A 190 1.00 0.35 -22.22
CA ASN A 190 1.27 -1.08 -22.40
C ASN A 190 2.00 -1.62 -21.17
N TRP A 191 1.24 -2.24 -20.27
CA TRP A 191 1.75 -2.82 -19.02
C TRP A 191 1.52 -4.33 -18.99
N HIS A 192 2.53 -5.06 -18.54
CA HIS A 192 2.49 -6.51 -18.36
C HIS A 192 2.72 -6.85 -16.89
N MET A 193 1.95 -7.79 -16.35
CA MET A 193 2.12 -8.29 -15.01
C MET A 193 3.09 -9.48 -15.02
N GLU A 194 4.28 -9.31 -14.45
CA GLU A 194 5.29 -10.36 -14.32
C GLU A 194 5.16 -11.18 -13.04
N LEU A 195 4.71 -10.54 -11.93
CA LEU A 195 4.38 -11.22 -10.67
C LEU A 195 2.96 -10.86 -10.25
N ASN A 196 2.21 -11.84 -9.79
CA ASN A 196 0.83 -11.69 -9.32
C ASN A 196 0.71 -12.12 -7.87
N GLY A 197 1.00 -11.19 -6.94
CA GLY A 197 0.86 -11.44 -5.52
C GLY A 197 1.83 -12.46 -4.97
N ASP A 198 3.09 -12.36 -5.39
CA ASP A 198 4.18 -13.18 -4.88
C ASP A 198 4.39 -12.96 -3.38
N VAL A 199 4.50 -14.04 -2.62
CA VAL A 199 4.78 -14.08 -1.18
C VAL A 199 5.98 -14.98 -0.85
N SER A 200 6.75 -15.37 -1.86
CA SER A 200 7.89 -16.30 -1.70
C SER A 200 9.02 -15.75 -0.83
N HIS A 201 9.03 -14.46 -0.58
CA HIS A 201 9.97 -13.78 0.32
C HIS A 201 9.59 -13.89 1.79
N LEU A 202 8.38 -14.34 2.12
CA LEU A 202 7.91 -14.46 3.50
C LEU A 202 8.33 -15.79 4.11
N SER A 203 8.90 -15.74 5.32
CA SER A 203 9.28 -16.92 6.10
C SER A 203 8.08 -17.71 6.60
N SER A 204 6.92 -17.05 6.78
CA SER A 204 5.64 -17.64 7.13
C SER A 204 4.54 -17.09 6.26
N THR A 205 3.87 -17.95 5.50
CA THR A 205 2.69 -17.61 4.70
C THR A 205 1.39 -17.80 5.48
N GLU A 206 1.44 -18.38 6.67
CA GLU A 206 0.31 -18.55 7.58
C GLU A 206 -0.01 -17.24 8.33
N SER A 207 -0.16 -16.14 7.60
CA SER A 207 -0.89 -15.03 8.17
C SER A 207 -2.34 -15.50 8.35
N GLN A 208 -2.80 -15.57 9.58
CA GLN A 208 -4.21 -15.80 9.88
C GLN A 208 -5.00 -14.60 9.34
N VAL A 209 -5.32 -14.65 8.06
CA VAL A 209 -6.17 -13.66 7.41
C VAL A 209 -7.57 -13.88 7.96
N ARG A 210 -7.95 -13.12 8.93
CA ARG A 210 -9.35 -12.98 9.33
C ARG A 210 -9.96 -11.95 8.38
N PHE A 211 -10.78 -12.42 7.47
CA PHE A 211 -11.69 -11.55 6.74
C PHE A 211 -12.76 -11.09 7.72
N ASN A 212 -12.87 -9.78 7.93
CA ASN A 212 -14.03 -9.17 8.59
C ASN A 212 -15.11 -8.92 7.54
#